data_d520fb20644ff37304fb9dde21f11c3e
#
_entry.id   d520fb20644ff37304fb9dde21f11c3e
#
_cell.length_a   1.000
_cell.length_b   1.000
_cell.length_c   1.000
_cell.angle_alpha   90.00
_cell.angle_beta   90.00
_cell.angle_gamma   90.00
#
_symmetry.space_group_name_H-M   'P 1'
#
loop_
_entity.id
_entity.type
_entity.pdbx_description
1 polymer ?
#
loop_
_entity_poly.entity_id
_entity_poly.type
_entity_poly.pdbx_seq_one_letter_code
_entity_poly.pdbx_strand_id
1 'polypeptide(L)'
;EETLAGKEFMIDRYFHDVHRDAVRDMILKERIRLDGRGLEDVRPIWCEVDVLPGPHGSAIFTRGETQSLSTCTLGSKLDEQTIDGAVVEGKNNFLLHYNFPPFATGEVKPVRGTGRREIGHGNLAMRALKQVLPTGEANPYTIRVVSDILESNGSSSMATVCAGCLSLMDAGVKITKPVSGIAMGLITDPKTGNYAVLSDILGDEDHLGDMDFKVCGTPDGITACQMDIKIDGLSYEILGKALAQAHRGRAHILGKMLEVLPQPRADYKPHAPRIVQIRIPREFIGAVIGTGGKVIQEMQRETGCDISIEEVGEFGIVDIAGNNKESMDKALSRIRALTTVPEVGEVYEGVVKSLQPFGAFVEILPGKDGLLHISEISWNRVDKVEDVLKEGDRLTVKLIEVDARTGKLRLSRRVLEPKPEGYVEPHREPREPRGERRGFEHRDDRRGGYGEHRGYDRGDRYDRGDRMERPYTKLSAPQLRNHSGENTENNNPTPGNVPLDIPDDMM
;
A
#
# COMPACT_ATOMS: atom_id res chain seq x y z
N GLU A 1 63.05 5.09 15.28
CA GLU A 1 62.12 5.60 14.22
C GLU A 1 62.71 5.39 12.81
N GLU A 2 63.99 5.64 12.55
CA GLU A 2 64.62 5.42 11.23
C GLU A 2 64.59 3.98 10.73
N THR A 3 64.58 2.98 11.64
CA THR A 3 64.56 1.55 11.32
C THR A 3 63.16 1.04 10.86
N LEU A 4 62.11 1.84 11.04
CA LEU A 4 60.74 1.48 10.66
C LEU A 4 60.20 2.23 9.46
N ALA A 5 61.00 3.14 8.88
CA ALA A 5 60.65 3.86 7.66
C ALA A 5 60.31 2.88 6.51
N GLY A 6 59.18 3.08 5.81
CA GLY A 6 58.69 2.22 4.78
C GLY A 6 58.00 0.94 5.24
N LYS A 7 57.73 0.77 6.56
CA LYS A 7 57.02 -0.33 7.16
C LYS A 7 55.67 0.06 7.74
N GLU A 8 55.16 1.20 7.39
CA GLU A 8 53.92 1.79 7.94
C GLU A 8 52.74 0.82 7.82
N PHE A 9 52.58 0.18 6.69
CA PHE A 9 51.53 -0.81 6.47
C PHE A 9 51.63 -2.02 7.41
N MET A 10 52.86 -2.46 7.72
CA MET A 10 53.05 -3.58 8.66
C MET A 10 52.79 -3.11 10.11
N ILE A 11 53.13 -1.89 10.44
CA ILE A 11 52.87 -1.30 11.75
C ILE A 11 51.37 -1.23 11.99
N ASP A 12 50.62 -0.67 11.04
CA ASP A 12 49.15 -0.58 11.12
C ASP A 12 48.51 -1.96 11.26
N ARG A 13 48.97 -2.95 10.51
CA ARG A 13 48.45 -4.32 10.60
C ARG A 13 48.71 -4.95 11.97
N TYR A 14 49.94 -4.89 12.49
CA TYR A 14 50.27 -5.47 13.79
C TYR A 14 49.62 -4.67 14.92
N PHE A 15 49.49 -3.37 14.79
CA PHE A 15 48.76 -2.55 15.75
C PHE A 15 47.30 -2.97 15.82
N HIS A 16 46.67 -3.15 14.67
CA HIS A 16 45.30 -3.65 14.61
C HIS A 16 45.14 -5.00 15.31
N ASP A 17 46.05 -5.97 15.06
CA ASP A 17 46.00 -7.28 15.71
C ASP A 17 46.16 -7.18 17.22
N VAL A 18 47.13 -6.40 17.70
CA VAL A 18 47.35 -6.16 19.15
C VAL A 18 46.15 -5.45 19.80
N HIS A 19 45.59 -4.46 19.11
CA HIS A 19 44.40 -3.74 19.57
C HIS A 19 43.21 -4.69 19.70
N ARG A 20 42.95 -5.49 18.66
CA ARG A 20 41.89 -6.50 18.68
C ARG A 20 42.05 -7.46 19.86
N ASP A 21 43.22 -8.03 20.04
CA ASP A 21 43.48 -8.99 21.14
C ASP A 21 43.32 -8.34 22.49
N ALA A 22 43.78 -7.10 22.69
CA ALA A 22 43.63 -6.35 23.95
C ALA A 22 42.16 -6.06 24.26
N VAL A 23 41.36 -5.63 23.28
CA VAL A 23 39.93 -5.38 23.48
C VAL A 23 39.17 -6.65 23.80
N ARG A 24 39.47 -7.76 23.09
CA ARG A 24 38.87 -9.07 23.36
C ARG A 24 39.21 -9.58 24.77
N ASP A 25 40.46 -9.47 25.16
CA ASP A 25 40.93 -9.85 26.50
C ASP A 25 40.23 -9.04 27.60
N MET A 26 40.12 -7.72 27.46
CA MET A 26 39.41 -6.85 28.37
C MET A 26 37.95 -7.28 28.53
N ILE A 27 37.23 -7.46 27.43
CA ILE A 27 35.81 -7.84 27.47
C ILE A 27 35.61 -9.25 28.05
N LEU A 28 36.47 -10.21 27.69
CA LEU A 28 36.36 -11.58 28.19
C LEU A 28 36.75 -11.75 29.65
N LYS A 29 37.78 -11.03 30.11
CA LYS A 29 38.35 -11.18 31.46
C LYS A 29 37.75 -10.20 32.46
N GLU A 30 37.64 -8.93 32.07
CA GLU A 30 37.21 -7.86 32.99
C GLU A 30 35.71 -7.58 32.91
N ARG A 31 35.03 -8.05 31.84
CA ARG A 31 33.61 -7.81 31.57
C ARG A 31 33.26 -6.32 31.42
N ILE A 32 34.23 -5.51 30.98
CA ILE A 32 34.11 -4.09 30.71
C ILE A 32 34.31 -3.86 29.23
N ARG A 33 33.54 -2.97 28.65
CA ARG A 33 33.54 -2.62 27.21
C ARG A 33 34.39 -1.37 26.96
N LEU A 34 34.61 -1.04 25.67
CA LEU A 34 35.45 0.10 25.28
C LEU A 34 34.99 1.44 25.85
N ASP A 35 33.70 1.63 26.04
CA ASP A 35 33.10 2.83 26.62
C ASP A 35 32.80 2.74 28.12
N GLY A 36 33.29 1.69 28.77
CA GLY A 36 33.12 1.46 30.21
C GLY A 36 31.80 0.78 30.61
N ARG A 37 30.91 0.47 29.67
CA ARG A 37 29.66 -0.26 29.94
C ARG A 37 29.91 -1.73 30.28
N GLY A 38 28.96 -2.32 31.02
CA GLY A 38 28.83 -3.76 31.14
C GLY A 38 28.31 -4.42 29.86
N LEU A 39 28.30 -5.76 29.85
CA LEU A 39 27.97 -6.51 28.63
C LEU A 39 26.52 -6.34 28.14
N GLU A 40 25.59 -6.13 29.05
CA GLU A 40 24.15 -6.01 28.75
C GLU A 40 23.67 -4.56 28.67
N ASP A 41 24.52 -3.60 28.98
CA ASP A 41 24.13 -2.19 29.05
C ASP A 41 23.85 -1.63 27.66
N VAL A 42 22.77 -0.85 27.56
CA VAL A 42 22.37 -0.07 26.41
C VAL A 42 22.74 1.39 26.62
N ARG A 43 23.30 2.04 25.61
CA ARG A 43 23.64 3.48 25.66
C ARG A 43 22.41 4.33 26.01
N PRO A 44 22.59 5.53 26.56
CA PRO A 44 21.48 6.45 26.84
C PRO A 44 20.63 6.67 25.60
N ILE A 45 19.29 6.64 25.78
CA ILE A 45 18.32 6.83 24.71
C ILE A 45 17.59 8.14 24.93
N TRP A 46 17.46 8.90 23.84
CA TRP A 46 16.63 10.08 23.73
C TRP A 46 15.78 10.01 22.46
N CYS A 47 14.50 10.34 22.57
CA CYS A 47 13.56 10.34 21.47
C CYS A 47 12.75 11.63 21.47
N GLU A 48 12.35 12.07 20.27
CA GLU A 48 11.42 13.18 20.08
C GLU A 48 10.54 12.90 18.88
N VAL A 49 9.27 13.31 18.93
CA VAL A 49 8.31 13.16 17.83
C VAL A 49 7.76 14.54 17.44
N ASP A 50 7.17 14.62 16.23
CA ASP A 50 6.64 15.89 15.70
C ASP A 50 7.71 16.97 15.50
N VAL A 51 8.91 16.55 15.09
CA VAL A 51 10.10 17.40 14.96
C VAL A 51 10.02 18.31 13.75
N LEU A 52 9.40 17.83 12.65
CA LEU A 52 9.32 18.54 11.38
C LEU A 52 7.86 18.89 11.04
N PRO A 53 7.59 20.14 10.58
CA PRO A 53 6.23 20.58 10.31
C PRO A 53 5.63 20.06 8.99
N GLY A 54 6.48 19.67 8.03
CA GLY A 54 6.04 19.28 6.68
C GLY A 54 5.56 17.83 6.55
N PRO A 55 6.29 16.82 7.07
CA PRO A 55 5.88 15.43 7.00
C PRO A 55 4.63 15.13 7.84
N HIS A 56 3.92 14.05 7.49
CA HIS A 56 2.72 13.64 8.23
C HIS A 56 3.08 13.00 9.59
N GLY A 57 4.29 12.47 9.73
CA GLY A 57 4.91 12.07 10.99
C GLY A 57 6.40 12.27 10.94
N SER A 58 7.03 12.56 12.08
CA SER A 58 8.48 12.69 12.18
C SER A 58 8.96 12.32 13.58
N ALA A 59 10.14 11.71 13.66
CA ALA A 59 10.76 11.33 14.90
C ALA A 59 12.29 11.37 14.82
N ILE A 60 12.93 11.78 15.90
CA ILE A 60 14.34 11.57 16.16
C ILE A 60 14.47 10.46 17.20
N PHE A 61 15.37 9.55 16.94
CA PHE A 61 15.81 8.54 17.90
C PHE A 61 17.32 8.60 18.03
N THR A 62 17.79 8.78 19.24
CA THR A 62 19.20 8.84 19.59
C THR A 62 19.53 7.74 20.57
N ARG A 63 20.63 7.04 20.33
CA ARG A 63 21.19 6.02 21.23
C ARG A 63 22.70 6.24 21.32
N GLY A 64 23.14 6.91 22.36
CA GLY A 64 24.52 7.40 22.48
C GLY A 64 24.87 8.25 21.25
N GLU A 65 25.92 7.87 20.55
CA GLU A 65 26.45 8.52 19.33
C GLU A 65 25.84 7.96 18.04
N THR A 66 24.59 7.52 18.08
CA THR A 66 23.86 7.07 16.89
C THR A 66 22.50 7.72 16.86
N GLN A 67 22.25 8.53 15.83
CA GLN A 67 21.04 9.32 15.69
C GLN A 67 20.39 9.12 14.31
N SER A 68 19.09 8.89 14.30
CA SER A 68 18.26 8.79 13.11
C SER A 68 17.11 9.78 13.17
N LEU A 69 16.94 10.60 12.14
CA LEU A 69 15.75 11.38 11.86
C LEU A 69 14.90 10.61 10.85
N SER A 70 13.72 10.19 11.25
CA SER A 70 12.80 9.49 10.35
C SER A 70 11.54 10.30 10.12
N THR A 71 11.09 10.34 8.87
CA THR A 71 9.85 11.00 8.45
C THR A 71 8.89 10.00 7.83
N CYS A 72 7.60 10.19 8.05
CA CYS A 72 6.52 9.40 7.47
C CYS A 72 5.64 10.28 6.61
N THR A 73 5.39 9.87 5.37
CA THR A 73 4.47 10.51 4.44
C THR A 73 3.41 9.50 4.02
N LEU A 74 2.15 9.93 4.02
CA LEU A 74 0.99 9.17 3.61
C LEU A 74 0.56 9.65 2.23
N GLY A 75 0.42 8.75 1.29
CA GLY A 75 -0.04 9.02 -0.07
C GLY A 75 -1.29 8.23 -0.40
N SER A 76 -1.85 8.48 -1.57
CA SER A 76 -2.98 7.74 -2.14
C SER A 76 -2.50 6.45 -2.81
N LYS A 77 -3.44 5.68 -3.33
CA LYS A 77 -3.15 4.47 -4.13
C LYS A 77 -2.41 4.79 -5.44
N LEU A 78 -2.51 6.02 -5.93
CA LEU A 78 -1.79 6.49 -7.11
C LEU A 78 -0.27 6.63 -6.88
N ASP A 79 0.13 6.74 -5.62
CA ASP A 79 1.53 6.88 -5.19
C ASP A 79 2.21 5.52 -4.96
N GLU A 80 1.51 4.39 -5.18
CA GLU A 80 2.09 3.06 -5.06
C GLU A 80 3.26 2.87 -6.04
N GLN A 81 4.33 2.27 -5.54
CA GLN A 81 5.45 1.89 -6.40
C GLN A 81 5.06 0.72 -7.29
N THR A 82 5.08 0.92 -8.60
CA THR A 82 4.96 -0.17 -9.55
C THR A 82 6.29 -0.91 -9.67
N ILE A 83 6.26 -2.23 -9.50
CA ILE A 83 7.39 -3.12 -9.71
C ILE A 83 7.14 -3.82 -11.04
N ASP A 84 7.97 -3.49 -12.04
CA ASP A 84 7.95 -4.09 -13.37
C ASP A 84 9.34 -4.73 -13.61
N GLY A 85 9.49 -5.95 -13.12
CA GLY A 85 10.74 -6.69 -13.20
C GLY A 85 10.55 -8.02 -13.92
N ALA A 86 11.63 -8.57 -14.50
CA ALA A 86 11.61 -9.83 -15.24
C ALA A 86 11.15 -11.06 -14.43
N VAL A 87 11.18 -10.98 -13.10
CA VAL A 87 10.84 -12.10 -12.19
C VAL A 87 9.66 -11.76 -11.29
N VAL A 88 9.49 -10.49 -10.94
CA VAL A 88 8.45 -10.03 -10.02
C VAL A 88 7.76 -8.82 -10.62
N GLU A 89 6.45 -8.92 -10.78
CA GLU A 89 5.57 -7.81 -11.11
C GLU A 89 4.62 -7.56 -9.94
N GLY A 90 4.25 -6.30 -9.70
CA GLY A 90 3.32 -5.96 -8.65
C GLY A 90 3.37 -4.51 -8.22
N LYS A 91 2.70 -4.23 -7.10
CA LYS A 91 2.66 -2.91 -6.47
C LYS A 91 3.13 -3.00 -5.03
N ASN A 92 3.80 -1.97 -4.57
CA ASN A 92 4.27 -1.86 -3.20
C ASN A 92 3.73 -0.57 -2.58
N ASN A 93 2.95 -0.70 -1.53
CA ASN A 93 2.32 0.40 -0.81
C ASN A 93 3.08 0.80 0.47
N PHE A 94 4.20 0.14 0.77
CA PHE A 94 5.08 0.52 1.87
C PHE A 94 6.52 0.66 1.39
N LEU A 95 7.06 1.86 1.49
CA LEU A 95 8.38 2.25 1.03
C LEU A 95 9.21 2.72 2.24
N LEU A 96 10.44 2.23 2.36
CA LEU A 96 11.38 2.73 3.34
C LEU A 96 12.71 3.05 2.66
N HIS A 97 13.13 4.29 2.78
CA HIS A 97 14.41 4.80 2.28
C HIS A 97 15.34 5.06 3.46
N TYR A 98 16.53 4.54 3.37
CA TYR A 98 17.58 4.71 4.36
C TYR A 98 18.74 5.47 3.72
N ASN A 99 19.06 6.61 4.27
CA ASN A 99 20.12 7.48 3.80
C ASN A 99 21.24 7.54 4.85
N PHE A 100 22.47 7.24 4.41
CA PHE A 100 23.65 7.27 5.24
C PHE A 100 24.69 8.24 4.64
N PRO A 101 24.53 9.53 4.89
CA PRO A 101 25.47 10.53 4.35
C PRO A 101 26.85 10.38 5.02
N PRO A 102 27.94 10.73 4.30
CA PRO A 102 29.30 10.58 4.82
C PRO A 102 29.55 11.31 6.15
N PHE A 103 28.87 12.43 6.37
CA PHE A 103 29.04 13.21 7.60
C PHE A 103 28.55 12.44 8.86
N ALA A 104 27.67 11.44 8.70
CA ALA A 104 27.20 10.62 9.84
C ALA A 104 28.34 9.88 10.57
N THR A 105 29.47 9.66 9.91
CA THR A 105 30.69 9.09 10.46
C THR A 105 31.87 10.09 10.44
N GLY A 106 31.60 11.38 10.25
CA GLY A 106 32.63 12.42 10.15
C GLY A 106 33.47 12.37 8.87
N GLU A 107 33.04 11.62 7.86
CA GLU A 107 33.77 11.49 6.60
C GLU A 107 33.43 12.60 5.61
N VAL A 108 34.45 13.06 4.90
CA VAL A 108 34.29 14.02 3.77
C VAL A 108 34.39 13.26 2.45
N LYS A 109 33.23 12.89 1.90
CA LYS A 109 33.12 12.16 0.62
C LYS A 109 32.03 12.77 -0.27
N PRO A 110 32.16 12.74 -1.59
CA PRO A 110 31.05 13.08 -2.47
C PRO A 110 29.89 12.10 -2.32
N VAL A 111 28.67 12.60 -2.27
CA VAL A 111 27.45 11.78 -2.24
C VAL A 111 27.25 11.19 -3.65
N ARG A 112 27.33 9.87 -3.76
CA ARG A 112 27.19 9.12 -5.02
C ARG A 112 26.09 8.09 -4.87
N GLY A 113 24.86 8.42 -5.10
CA GLY A 113 23.76 7.45 -5.10
C GLY A 113 23.75 6.46 -3.91
N THR A 114 22.78 5.56 -3.89
CA THR A 114 22.59 4.61 -2.78
C THR A 114 23.52 3.41 -2.90
N GLY A 115 24.31 3.14 -1.87
CA GLY A 115 25.22 2.00 -1.79
C GLY A 115 24.49 0.69 -1.41
N ARG A 116 25.18 -0.46 -1.60
CA ARG A 116 24.63 -1.77 -1.22
C ARG A 116 24.30 -1.88 0.28
N ARG A 117 25.13 -1.26 1.13
CA ARG A 117 24.93 -1.23 2.58
C ARG A 117 23.65 -0.49 2.94
N GLU A 118 23.39 0.65 2.30
CA GLU A 118 22.18 1.43 2.51
C GLU A 118 20.93 0.67 2.08
N ILE A 119 20.97 -0.02 0.92
CA ILE A 119 19.88 -0.89 0.47
C ILE A 119 19.61 -2.01 1.47
N GLY A 120 20.66 -2.68 1.97
CA GLY A 120 20.54 -3.78 2.94
C GLY A 120 19.95 -3.31 4.28
N HIS A 121 20.43 -2.19 4.81
CA HIS A 121 19.94 -1.59 6.06
C HIS A 121 18.49 -1.12 5.92
N GLY A 122 18.16 -0.44 4.83
CA GLY A 122 16.79 -0.02 4.53
C GLY A 122 15.84 -1.21 4.39
N ASN A 123 16.27 -2.28 3.73
CA ASN A 123 15.46 -3.49 3.58
C ASN A 123 15.22 -4.21 4.92
N LEU A 124 16.22 -4.27 5.81
CA LEU A 124 16.06 -4.82 7.15
C LEU A 124 15.00 -4.03 7.95
N ALA A 125 15.09 -2.69 7.96
CA ALA A 125 14.13 -1.84 8.64
C ALA A 125 12.74 -1.93 8.02
N MET A 126 12.65 -1.98 6.69
CA MET A 126 11.38 -2.17 5.98
C MET A 126 10.70 -3.49 6.38
N ARG A 127 11.43 -4.61 6.38
CA ARG A 127 10.90 -5.91 6.80
C ARG A 127 10.45 -5.91 8.25
N ALA A 128 11.20 -5.25 9.14
CA ALA A 128 10.86 -5.16 10.55
C ALA A 128 9.53 -4.41 10.79
N LEU A 129 9.30 -3.30 10.09
CA LEU A 129 8.12 -2.44 10.25
C LEU A 129 6.92 -2.93 9.46
N LYS A 130 7.12 -3.57 8.30
CA LYS A 130 6.03 -4.05 7.43
C LYS A 130 5.09 -5.02 8.14
N GLN A 131 5.61 -5.84 9.07
CA GLN A 131 4.84 -6.85 9.79
C GLN A 131 3.77 -6.26 10.73
N VAL A 132 3.93 -5.02 11.14
CA VAL A 132 3.02 -4.35 12.09
C VAL A 132 2.11 -3.31 11.44
N LEU A 133 2.25 -3.07 10.15
CA LEU A 133 1.36 -2.16 9.42
C LEU A 133 -0.04 -2.77 9.26
N PRO A 134 -1.09 -1.95 9.31
CA PRO A 134 -2.42 -2.40 8.95
C PRO A 134 -2.45 -2.80 7.47
N THR A 135 -3.27 -3.80 7.13
CA THR A 135 -3.37 -4.36 5.77
C THR A 135 -4.78 -4.27 5.22
N GLY A 136 -4.92 -4.36 3.90
CA GLY A 136 -6.20 -4.34 3.21
C GLY A 136 -6.99 -3.05 3.45
N GLU A 137 -8.28 -3.18 3.71
CA GLU A 137 -9.19 -2.02 3.93
C GLU A 137 -8.82 -1.17 5.16
N ALA A 138 -8.07 -1.73 6.12
CA ALA A 138 -7.61 -0.99 7.29
C ALA A 138 -6.45 -0.03 6.97
N ASN A 139 -5.83 -0.15 5.79
CA ASN A 139 -4.78 0.74 5.33
C ASN A 139 -5.01 1.20 3.89
N PRO A 140 -5.75 2.27 3.67
CA PRO A 140 -5.98 2.83 2.34
C PRO A 140 -4.78 3.65 1.82
N TYR A 141 -3.71 3.78 2.61
CA TYR A 141 -2.58 4.64 2.29
C TYR A 141 -1.41 3.90 1.66
N THR A 142 -0.73 4.56 0.76
CA THR A 142 0.68 4.30 0.45
C THR A 142 1.54 5.02 1.48
N ILE A 143 2.36 4.28 2.21
CA ILE A 143 3.17 4.79 3.31
C ILE A 143 4.62 4.85 2.87
N ARG A 144 5.25 6.02 2.99
CA ARG A 144 6.67 6.21 2.74
C ARG A 144 7.37 6.68 4.00
N VAL A 145 8.36 5.91 4.45
CA VAL A 145 9.28 6.31 5.52
C VAL A 145 10.64 6.65 4.93
N VAL A 146 11.20 7.77 5.31
CA VAL A 146 12.57 8.17 4.97
C VAL A 146 13.35 8.34 6.27
N SER A 147 14.47 7.65 6.39
CA SER A 147 15.35 7.70 7.54
C SER A 147 16.69 8.28 7.12
N ASP A 148 17.03 9.44 7.67
CA ASP A 148 18.29 10.13 7.48
C ASP A 148 19.15 9.91 8.74
N ILE A 149 20.32 9.30 8.57
CA ILE A 149 21.26 9.07 9.67
C ILE A 149 22.10 10.33 9.87
N LEU A 150 21.98 10.91 11.06
CA LEU A 150 22.66 12.16 11.39
C LEU A 150 24.01 11.90 12.05
N GLU A 151 24.12 10.83 12.82
CA GLU A 151 25.32 10.38 13.48
C GLU A 151 25.32 8.85 13.64
N SER A 152 26.48 8.19 13.58
CA SER A 152 26.55 6.74 13.66
C SER A 152 27.84 6.24 14.30
N ASN A 153 27.69 5.59 15.46
CA ASN A 153 28.68 4.73 16.09
C ASN A 153 28.03 3.40 16.49
N GLY A 154 27.86 2.52 15.50
CA GLY A 154 27.22 1.19 15.68
C GLY A 154 25.71 1.20 15.46
N SER A 155 25.28 0.29 14.61
CA SER A 155 23.89 -0.08 14.30
C SER A 155 22.89 1.05 14.06
N SER A 156 23.17 1.88 13.07
CA SER A 156 22.25 2.91 12.56
C SER A 156 20.96 2.34 11.99
N SER A 157 20.97 1.10 11.46
CA SER A 157 19.76 0.43 10.98
C SER A 157 18.76 0.17 12.11
N MET A 158 19.22 -0.14 13.32
CA MET A 158 18.34 -0.32 14.48
C MET A 158 17.80 1.02 14.99
N ALA A 159 18.56 2.10 14.88
CA ALA A 159 18.05 3.45 15.11
C ALA A 159 16.95 3.81 14.12
N THR A 160 17.12 3.43 12.83
CA THR A 160 16.08 3.58 11.79
C THR A 160 14.79 2.83 12.11
N VAL A 161 14.89 1.59 12.63
CA VAL A 161 13.71 0.82 13.06
C VAL A 161 12.94 1.57 14.15
N CYS A 162 13.66 2.07 15.16
CA CYS A 162 13.04 2.80 16.28
C CYS A 162 12.45 4.15 15.85
N ALA A 163 13.23 4.98 15.14
CA ALA A 163 12.76 6.27 14.63
C ALA A 163 11.61 6.11 13.61
N GLY A 164 11.74 5.11 12.72
CA GLY A 164 10.69 4.79 11.73
C GLY A 164 9.39 4.33 12.40
N CYS A 165 9.48 3.52 13.46
CA CYS A 165 8.31 3.12 14.25
C CYS A 165 7.64 4.34 14.90
N LEU A 166 8.40 5.21 15.53
CA LEU A 166 7.88 6.45 16.13
C LEU A 166 7.28 7.39 15.08
N SER A 167 7.90 7.53 13.90
CA SER A 167 7.38 8.40 12.83
C SER A 167 6.06 7.87 12.26
N LEU A 168 5.88 6.55 12.17
CA LEU A 168 4.62 5.91 11.79
C LEU A 168 3.53 6.19 12.86
N MET A 169 3.87 6.04 14.12
CA MET A 169 2.97 6.33 15.24
C MET A 169 2.59 7.81 15.30
N ASP A 170 3.55 8.71 15.05
CA ASP A 170 3.34 10.16 14.99
C ASP A 170 2.47 10.58 13.80
N ALA A 171 2.59 9.87 12.67
CA ALA A 171 1.70 10.06 11.53
C ALA A 171 0.24 9.60 11.76
N GLY A 172 -0.03 8.90 12.86
CA GLY A 172 -1.35 8.34 13.15
C GLY A 172 -1.63 6.99 12.50
N VAL A 173 -0.62 6.34 11.90
CA VAL A 173 -0.75 4.99 11.35
C VAL A 173 -1.03 3.99 12.47
N LYS A 174 -2.12 3.24 12.35
CA LYS A 174 -2.58 2.28 13.38
C LYS A 174 -1.79 0.99 13.30
N ILE A 175 -0.50 1.05 13.62
CA ILE A 175 0.33 -0.16 13.72
C ILE A 175 -0.23 -1.10 14.79
N THR A 176 -0.11 -2.42 14.57
CA THR A 176 -0.64 -3.42 15.51
C THR A 176 0.08 -3.38 16.85
N LYS A 177 1.39 -3.26 16.82
CA LYS A 177 2.27 -3.12 18.01
C LYS A 177 3.52 -2.34 17.65
N PRO A 178 4.10 -1.58 18.60
CA PRO A 178 5.34 -0.87 18.35
C PRO A 178 6.53 -1.84 18.26
N VAL A 179 7.53 -1.45 17.45
CA VAL A 179 8.72 -2.24 17.15
C VAL A 179 9.96 -1.51 17.60
N SER A 180 10.85 -2.21 18.28
CA SER A 180 12.22 -1.76 18.57
C SER A 180 13.26 -2.68 17.95
N GLY A 181 14.51 -2.23 17.89
CA GLY A 181 15.62 -3.00 17.36
C GLY A 181 16.88 -2.81 18.17
N ILE A 182 17.68 -3.88 18.27
CA ILE A 182 18.98 -3.88 18.94
C ILE A 182 20.01 -4.65 18.12
N ALA A 183 21.28 -4.25 18.20
CA ALA A 183 22.40 -5.02 17.67
C ALA A 183 23.17 -5.68 18.80
N MET A 184 23.34 -6.99 18.66
CA MET A 184 24.07 -7.84 19.59
C MET A 184 25.43 -8.18 18.99
N GLY A 185 26.44 -8.28 19.84
CA GLY A 185 27.77 -8.75 19.49
C GLY A 185 28.13 -10.03 20.20
N LEU A 186 29.20 -10.65 19.73
CA LEU A 186 29.79 -11.83 20.35
C LEU A 186 31.31 -11.71 20.29
N ILE A 187 31.95 -12.03 21.40
CA ILE A 187 33.40 -12.25 21.48
C ILE A 187 33.63 -13.62 22.09
N THR A 188 34.43 -14.46 21.44
CA THR A 188 34.75 -15.83 21.89
C THR A 188 36.23 -16.03 22.03
N ASP A 189 36.63 -16.92 22.94
CA ASP A 189 37.98 -17.45 22.99
C ASP A 189 37.95 -18.95 22.63
N PRO A 190 38.37 -19.33 21.42
CA PRO A 190 38.35 -20.72 20.99
C PRO A 190 39.24 -21.66 21.85
N LYS A 191 40.21 -21.09 22.54
CA LYS A 191 41.17 -21.88 23.38
C LYS A 191 40.55 -22.29 24.68
N THR A 192 39.81 -21.38 25.34
CA THR A 192 39.20 -21.62 26.65
C THR A 192 37.72 -21.95 26.58
N GLY A 193 37.06 -21.71 25.44
CA GLY A 193 35.61 -21.79 25.29
C GLY A 193 34.85 -20.66 25.99
N ASN A 194 35.56 -19.65 26.55
CA ASN A 194 34.93 -18.48 27.14
C ASN A 194 34.32 -17.58 26.06
N TYR A 195 33.19 -16.93 26.38
CA TYR A 195 32.54 -16.01 25.50
C TYR A 195 31.83 -14.87 26.24
N ALA A 196 31.52 -13.81 25.50
CA ALA A 196 30.76 -12.68 25.95
C ALA A 196 29.77 -12.26 24.89
N VAL A 197 28.47 -12.18 25.22
CA VAL A 197 27.42 -11.61 24.37
C VAL A 197 27.26 -10.15 24.79
N LEU A 198 27.27 -9.24 23.81
CA LEU A 198 27.21 -7.79 23.99
C LEU A 198 25.88 -7.25 23.51
N SER A 199 25.23 -6.37 24.29
CA SER A 199 24.06 -5.61 23.89
C SER A 199 24.46 -4.25 23.34
N ASP A 200 23.80 -3.76 22.28
CA ASP A 200 24.02 -2.41 21.72
C ASP A 200 25.49 -2.14 21.41
N ILE A 201 26.01 -2.87 20.41
CA ILE A 201 27.44 -2.81 20.05
C ILE A 201 27.82 -1.49 19.40
N LEU A 202 29.04 -1.05 19.68
CA LEU A 202 29.73 0.03 19.00
C LEU A 202 30.26 -0.42 17.62
N GLY A 203 30.66 0.54 16.79
CA GLY A 203 31.29 0.24 15.50
C GLY A 203 32.56 -0.59 15.62
N ASP A 204 33.42 -0.29 16.59
CA ASP A 204 34.64 -1.04 16.85
C ASP A 204 34.35 -2.44 17.38
N GLU A 205 33.33 -2.63 18.20
CA GLU A 205 32.90 -3.94 18.69
C GLU A 205 32.30 -4.82 17.59
N ASP A 206 31.60 -4.23 16.59
CA ASP A 206 31.24 -4.92 15.38
C ASP A 206 32.47 -5.35 14.59
N HIS A 207 33.46 -4.45 14.43
CA HIS A 207 34.65 -4.70 13.63
C HIS A 207 35.57 -5.77 14.22
N LEU A 208 35.77 -5.72 15.52
CA LEU A 208 36.71 -6.59 16.29
C LEU A 208 36.03 -7.86 16.82
N GLY A 209 34.70 -7.92 16.81
CA GLY A 209 33.92 -9.04 17.31
C GLY A 209 33.71 -10.18 16.32
N ASP A 210 33.08 -11.25 16.78
CA ASP A 210 32.86 -12.51 16.07
C ASP A 210 31.45 -12.59 15.46
N MET A 211 30.53 -11.72 15.89
CA MET A 211 29.13 -11.69 15.41
C MET A 211 28.57 -10.26 15.48
N ASP A 212 27.84 -9.85 14.45
CA ASP A 212 26.88 -8.75 14.46
C ASP A 212 25.47 -9.35 14.24
N PHE A 213 24.65 -9.35 15.27
CA PHE A 213 23.32 -9.92 15.27
C PHE A 213 22.26 -8.87 15.57
N LYS A 214 21.57 -8.41 14.55
CA LYS A 214 20.49 -7.42 14.66
C LYS A 214 19.16 -8.11 14.82
N VAL A 215 18.43 -7.75 15.87
CA VAL A 215 17.13 -8.32 16.24
C VAL A 215 16.10 -7.20 16.38
N CYS A 216 15.05 -7.25 15.58
CA CYS A 216 13.91 -6.34 15.61
C CYS A 216 12.65 -7.07 16.05
N GLY A 217 11.77 -6.39 16.78
CA GLY A 217 10.50 -7.02 17.14
C GLY A 217 9.62 -6.18 18.04
N THR A 218 8.41 -6.69 18.21
CA THR A 218 7.40 -6.21 19.15
C THR A 218 7.66 -6.77 20.55
N PRO A 219 6.86 -6.42 21.57
CA PRO A 219 6.93 -7.10 22.86
C PRO A 219 6.75 -8.62 22.78
N ASP A 220 5.96 -9.10 21.81
CA ASP A 220 5.56 -10.52 21.75
C ASP A 220 6.45 -11.38 20.88
N GLY A 221 7.22 -10.80 19.96
CA GLY A 221 8.01 -11.60 19.05
C GLY A 221 8.91 -10.82 18.11
N ILE A 222 9.70 -11.55 17.32
CA ILE A 222 10.66 -11.02 16.37
C ILE A 222 9.96 -10.73 15.05
N THR A 223 10.17 -9.54 14.49
CA THR A 223 9.63 -9.14 13.17
C THR A 223 10.68 -9.23 12.07
N ALA A 224 11.94 -9.03 12.39
CA ALA A 224 13.06 -9.24 11.47
C ALA A 224 14.36 -9.46 12.22
N CYS A 225 15.29 -10.18 11.60
CA CYS A 225 16.66 -10.33 12.07
C CYS A 225 17.64 -10.32 10.90
N GLN A 226 18.89 -9.99 11.23
CA GLN A 226 20.05 -10.12 10.35
C GLN A 226 21.23 -10.53 11.21
N MET A 227 21.95 -11.58 10.79
CA MET A 227 23.14 -12.07 11.48
C MET A 227 24.30 -12.10 10.51
N ASP A 228 25.43 -11.58 10.93
CA ASP A 228 26.72 -11.70 10.30
C ASP A 228 27.68 -12.39 11.28
N ILE A 229 28.21 -13.56 10.91
CA ILE A 229 29.09 -14.40 11.73
C ILE A 229 30.46 -14.43 11.08
N LYS A 230 31.51 -14.14 11.85
CA LYS A 230 32.90 -14.10 11.41
C LYS A 230 33.72 -15.30 11.90
N ILE A 231 33.06 -16.31 12.47
CA ILE A 231 33.61 -17.58 12.97
C ILE A 231 32.91 -18.78 12.33
N ASP A 232 33.51 -19.96 12.44
CA ASP A 232 33.06 -21.20 11.75
C ASP A 232 31.76 -21.81 12.33
N GLY A 233 30.92 -21.02 12.97
CA GLY A 233 29.64 -21.46 13.48
C GLY A 233 29.36 -20.97 14.88
N LEU A 234 28.10 -21.14 15.29
CA LEU A 234 27.58 -20.65 16.57
C LEU A 234 26.82 -21.79 17.25
N SER A 235 27.10 -22.03 18.54
CA SER A 235 26.35 -23.03 19.30
C SER A 235 24.92 -22.53 19.58
N TYR A 236 23.98 -23.46 19.66
CA TYR A 236 22.59 -23.15 20.03
C TYR A 236 22.48 -22.49 21.42
N GLU A 237 23.38 -22.84 22.36
CA GLU A 237 23.44 -22.23 23.67
C GLU A 237 23.76 -20.74 23.59
N ILE A 238 24.81 -20.37 22.83
CA ILE A 238 25.19 -18.97 22.60
C ILE A 238 24.08 -18.21 21.90
N LEU A 239 23.49 -18.80 20.86
CA LEU A 239 22.38 -18.21 20.13
C LEU A 239 21.17 -17.95 21.03
N GLY A 240 20.79 -18.94 21.86
CA GLY A 240 19.70 -18.80 22.83
C GLY A 240 19.95 -17.67 23.85
N LYS A 241 21.18 -17.57 24.36
CA LYS A 241 21.57 -16.47 25.27
C LYS A 241 21.53 -15.12 24.55
N ALA A 242 22.01 -15.04 23.30
CA ALA A 242 21.98 -13.80 22.53
C ALA A 242 20.54 -13.34 22.25
N LEU A 243 19.64 -14.27 21.92
CA LEU A 243 18.21 -13.95 21.73
C LEU A 243 17.53 -13.49 23.01
N ALA A 244 17.76 -14.18 24.14
CA ALA A 244 17.22 -13.79 25.44
C ALA A 244 17.72 -12.41 25.90
N GLN A 245 19.01 -12.12 25.68
CA GLN A 245 19.60 -10.82 25.98
C GLN A 245 19.08 -9.74 25.03
N ALA A 246 18.92 -10.04 23.73
CA ALA A 246 18.31 -9.15 22.74
C ALA A 246 16.86 -8.80 23.10
N HIS A 247 16.10 -9.75 23.63
CA HIS A 247 14.74 -9.51 24.12
C HIS A 247 14.71 -8.48 25.24
N ARG A 248 15.58 -8.63 26.26
CA ARG A 248 15.70 -7.66 27.38
C ARG A 248 16.12 -6.27 26.89
N GLY A 249 17.11 -6.21 26.00
CA GLY A 249 17.58 -4.95 25.42
C GLY A 249 16.52 -4.26 24.57
N ARG A 250 15.78 -5.01 23.74
CA ARG A 250 14.66 -4.45 22.97
C ARG A 250 13.53 -3.95 23.86
N ALA A 251 13.19 -4.67 24.92
CA ALA A 251 12.17 -4.25 25.89
C ALA A 251 12.56 -2.92 26.56
N HIS A 252 13.85 -2.77 26.97
CA HIS A 252 14.35 -1.51 27.48
C HIS A 252 14.25 -0.36 26.50
N ILE A 253 14.72 -0.56 25.24
CA ILE A 253 14.63 0.45 24.17
C ILE A 253 13.17 0.83 23.91
N LEU A 254 12.29 -0.15 23.81
CA LEU A 254 10.86 0.07 23.57
C LEU A 254 10.22 0.86 24.72
N GLY A 255 10.59 0.56 25.97
CA GLY A 255 10.14 1.33 27.13
C GLY A 255 10.46 2.81 26.98
N LYS A 256 11.69 3.15 26.55
CA LYS A 256 12.12 4.54 26.31
C LYS A 256 11.36 5.21 25.15
N MET A 257 11.08 4.50 24.09
CA MET A 257 10.26 5.00 22.97
C MET A 257 8.83 5.32 23.44
N LEU A 258 8.23 4.45 24.25
CA LEU A 258 6.85 4.58 24.74
C LEU A 258 6.69 5.64 25.84
N GLU A 259 7.77 6.05 26.53
CA GLU A 259 7.76 7.23 27.40
C GLU A 259 7.40 8.51 26.60
N VAL A 260 7.82 8.59 25.33
CA VAL A 260 7.58 9.75 24.44
C VAL A 260 6.25 9.63 23.69
N LEU A 261 5.95 8.45 23.14
CA LEU A 261 4.70 8.21 22.40
C LEU A 261 4.16 6.82 22.75
N PRO A 262 3.26 6.70 23.73
CA PRO A 262 2.75 5.41 24.21
C PRO A 262 1.96 4.62 23.20
N GLN A 263 1.28 5.31 22.28
CA GLN A 263 0.43 4.70 21.23
C GLN A 263 0.35 5.63 20.01
N PRO A 264 -0.01 5.10 18.85
CA PRO A 264 -0.21 5.92 17.66
C PRO A 264 -1.19 7.06 17.92
N ARG A 265 -0.94 8.24 17.37
CA ARG A 265 -1.86 9.37 17.48
C ARG A 265 -3.28 8.98 17.06
N ALA A 266 -4.25 9.54 17.74
CA ALA A 266 -5.67 9.22 17.51
C ALA A 266 -6.12 9.61 16.11
N ASP A 267 -5.65 10.74 15.59
CA ASP A 267 -6.00 11.30 14.28
C ASP A 267 -4.72 11.70 13.51
N TYR A 268 -4.86 11.84 12.20
CA TYR A 268 -3.82 12.33 11.30
C TYR A 268 -3.62 13.84 11.48
N LYS A 269 -2.44 14.35 11.12
CA LYS A 269 -2.18 15.78 11.10
C LYS A 269 -3.13 16.50 10.12
N PRO A 270 -3.45 17.80 10.34
CA PRO A 270 -4.41 18.51 9.50
C PRO A 270 -4.07 18.56 8.01
N HIS A 271 -2.78 18.54 7.68
CA HIS A 271 -2.29 18.57 6.30
C HIS A 271 -2.09 17.18 5.68
N ALA A 272 -2.27 16.11 6.45
CA ALA A 272 -2.22 14.75 5.92
C ALA A 272 -3.48 14.45 5.09
N PRO A 273 -3.34 13.80 3.92
CA PRO A 273 -4.48 13.44 3.10
C PRO A 273 -5.39 12.48 3.87
N ARG A 274 -6.69 12.70 3.79
CA ARG A 274 -7.71 11.77 4.31
C ARG A 274 -8.23 10.95 3.16
N ILE A 275 -8.40 9.65 3.37
CA ILE A 275 -8.95 8.73 2.37
C ILE A 275 -10.27 8.19 2.90
N VAL A 276 -11.32 8.32 2.09
CA VAL A 276 -12.62 7.68 2.30
C VAL A 276 -12.79 6.62 1.25
N GLN A 277 -13.02 5.40 1.69
CA GLN A 277 -13.25 4.25 0.83
C GLN A 277 -14.74 3.93 0.82
N ILE A 278 -15.30 3.75 -0.38
CA ILE A 278 -16.68 3.29 -0.58
C ILE A 278 -16.71 2.08 -1.52
N ARG A 279 -17.68 1.20 -1.28
CA ARG A 279 -17.98 0.08 -2.18
C ARG A 279 -19.15 0.43 -3.07
N ILE A 280 -19.01 0.18 -4.36
CA ILE A 280 -20.08 0.32 -5.35
C ILE A 280 -20.27 -1.02 -6.07
N PRO A 281 -21.48 -1.36 -6.53
CA PRO A 281 -21.67 -2.51 -7.40
C PRO A 281 -20.86 -2.37 -8.69
N ARG A 282 -20.32 -3.48 -9.19
CA ARG A 282 -19.46 -3.55 -10.40
C ARG A 282 -20.08 -2.85 -11.61
N GLU A 283 -21.39 -2.97 -11.79
CA GLU A 283 -22.13 -2.36 -12.91
C GLU A 283 -22.01 -0.83 -12.98
N PHE A 284 -21.74 -0.16 -11.83
CA PHE A 284 -21.59 1.30 -11.77
C PHE A 284 -20.15 1.79 -11.99
N ILE A 285 -19.16 0.92 -12.04
CA ILE A 285 -17.76 1.31 -12.28
C ILE A 285 -17.67 2.12 -13.58
N GLY A 286 -18.29 1.62 -14.64
CA GLY A 286 -18.33 2.32 -15.93
C GLY A 286 -19.00 3.70 -15.90
N ALA A 287 -20.05 3.86 -15.09
CA ALA A 287 -20.73 5.15 -14.91
C ALA A 287 -19.88 6.17 -14.15
N VAL A 288 -19.15 5.73 -13.14
CA VAL A 288 -18.25 6.59 -12.34
C VAL A 288 -17.01 6.99 -13.13
N ILE A 289 -16.42 6.08 -13.91
CA ILE A 289 -15.28 6.38 -14.77
C ILE A 289 -15.71 7.27 -15.94
N GLY A 290 -16.84 6.95 -16.55
CA GLY A 290 -17.32 7.61 -17.76
C GLY A 290 -16.53 7.24 -19.02
N THR A 291 -17.05 7.59 -20.21
CA THR A 291 -16.41 7.32 -21.49
C THR A 291 -15.02 7.97 -21.58
N GLY A 292 -13.98 7.14 -21.68
CA GLY A 292 -12.59 7.61 -21.72
C GLY A 292 -12.14 8.33 -20.45
N GLY A 293 -12.74 8.03 -19.29
CA GLY A 293 -12.35 8.60 -18.00
C GLY A 293 -12.86 10.04 -17.74
N LYS A 294 -13.75 10.56 -18.60
CA LYS A 294 -14.18 11.98 -18.52
C LYS A 294 -14.87 12.33 -17.20
N VAL A 295 -15.75 11.43 -16.70
CA VAL A 295 -16.55 11.72 -15.49
C VAL A 295 -15.66 11.77 -14.25
N ILE A 296 -14.77 10.79 -14.10
CA ILE A 296 -13.85 10.76 -12.96
C ILE A 296 -12.86 11.93 -12.99
N GLN A 297 -12.31 12.26 -14.17
CA GLN A 297 -11.39 13.40 -14.33
C GLN A 297 -12.08 14.74 -14.06
N GLU A 298 -13.35 14.89 -14.44
CA GLU A 298 -14.14 16.07 -14.13
C GLU A 298 -14.39 16.20 -12.62
N MET A 299 -14.76 15.09 -11.95
CA MET A 299 -14.93 15.07 -10.49
C MET A 299 -13.62 15.44 -9.77
N GLN A 300 -12.50 14.88 -10.19
CA GLN A 300 -11.17 15.19 -9.61
C GLN A 300 -10.83 16.68 -9.79
N ARG A 301 -11.08 17.25 -10.98
CA ARG A 301 -10.80 18.64 -11.28
C ARG A 301 -11.70 19.61 -10.46
N GLU A 302 -12.98 19.28 -10.31
CA GLU A 302 -13.94 20.13 -9.59
C GLU A 302 -13.77 20.08 -8.07
N THR A 303 -13.41 18.92 -7.54
CA THR A 303 -13.30 18.71 -6.10
C THR A 303 -11.86 18.88 -5.58
N GLY A 304 -10.86 18.77 -6.46
CA GLY A 304 -9.44 18.74 -6.07
C GLY A 304 -9.08 17.48 -5.28
N CYS A 305 -9.92 16.43 -5.34
CA CYS A 305 -9.66 15.14 -4.73
C CYS A 305 -9.02 14.17 -5.73
N ASP A 306 -8.15 13.29 -5.26
CA ASP A 306 -7.71 12.12 -6.03
C ASP A 306 -8.75 11.02 -5.86
N ILE A 307 -9.23 10.46 -6.98
CA ILE A 307 -10.22 9.40 -6.98
C ILE A 307 -9.66 8.22 -7.75
N SER A 308 -9.57 7.06 -7.12
CA SER A 308 -9.18 5.81 -7.76
C SER A 308 -10.25 4.74 -7.60
N ILE A 309 -10.36 3.84 -8.57
CA ILE A 309 -11.32 2.74 -8.57
C ILE A 309 -10.59 1.45 -8.87
N GLU A 310 -10.82 0.46 -8.03
CA GLU A 310 -10.32 -0.91 -8.23
C GLU A 310 -11.48 -1.88 -8.28
N GLU A 311 -11.48 -2.77 -9.27
CA GLU A 311 -12.47 -3.84 -9.39
C GLU A 311 -12.04 -5.03 -8.53
N VAL A 312 -12.88 -5.42 -7.57
CA VAL A 312 -12.64 -6.55 -6.67
C VAL A 312 -13.88 -7.45 -6.65
N GLY A 313 -13.84 -8.53 -7.42
CA GLY A 313 -14.99 -9.46 -7.55
C GLY A 313 -16.22 -8.79 -8.11
N GLU A 314 -17.32 -8.78 -7.35
CA GLU A 314 -18.62 -8.18 -7.73
C GLU A 314 -18.75 -6.70 -7.36
N PHE A 315 -17.69 -6.07 -6.85
CA PHE A 315 -17.70 -4.70 -6.37
C PHE A 315 -16.59 -3.87 -7.01
N GLY A 316 -16.82 -2.55 -7.10
CA GLY A 316 -15.79 -1.55 -7.27
C GLY A 316 -15.46 -0.91 -5.93
N ILE A 317 -14.20 -0.87 -5.56
CA ILE A 317 -13.69 -0.13 -4.41
C ILE A 317 -13.27 1.24 -4.91
N VAL A 318 -13.91 2.28 -4.42
CA VAL A 318 -13.60 3.68 -4.77
C VAL A 318 -12.90 4.34 -3.59
N ASP A 319 -11.66 4.78 -3.80
CA ASP A 319 -10.89 5.55 -2.84
C ASP A 319 -10.94 7.03 -3.22
N ILE A 320 -11.36 7.87 -2.29
CA ILE A 320 -11.42 9.33 -2.43
C ILE A 320 -10.41 9.93 -1.46
N ALA A 321 -9.31 10.47 -1.97
CA ALA A 321 -8.27 11.11 -1.17
C ALA A 321 -8.32 12.63 -1.31
N GLY A 322 -8.26 13.35 -0.19
CA GLY A 322 -8.28 14.80 -0.18
C GLY A 322 -7.90 15.39 1.17
N ASN A 323 -7.50 16.66 1.17
CA ASN A 323 -7.09 17.38 2.37
C ASN A 323 -8.25 18.21 2.97
N ASN A 324 -9.36 18.36 2.24
CA ASN A 324 -10.49 19.18 2.64
C ASN A 324 -11.76 18.33 2.74
N LYS A 325 -12.40 18.33 3.90
CA LYS A 325 -13.63 17.58 4.16
C LYS A 325 -14.76 17.97 3.20
N GLU A 326 -14.95 19.26 2.92
CA GLU A 326 -16.02 19.73 2.02
C GLU A 326 -15.84 19.21 0.60
N SER A 327 -14.60 19.18 0.11
CA SER A 327 -14.22 18.62 -1.20
C SER A 327 -14.51 17.13 -1.27
N MET A 328 -14.15 16.40 -0.23
CA MET A 328 -14.39 14.96 -0.14
C MET A 328 -15.90 14.65 -0.06
N ASP A 329 -16.66 15.42 0.72
CA ASP A 329 -18.12 15.24 0.82
C ASP A 329 -18.81 15.53 -0.52
N LYS A 330 -18.34 16.51 -1.30
CA LYS A 330 -18.81 16.77 -2.68
C LYS A 330 -18.52 15.59 -3.61
N ALA A 331 -17.29 15.08 -3.59
CA ALA A 331 -16.92 13.92 -4.40
C ALA A 331 -17.76 12.69 -4.02
N LEU A 332 -17.89 12.41 -2.72
CA LEU A 332 -18.68 11.32 -2.18
C LEU A 332 -20.16 11.42 -2.59
N SER A 333 -20.74 12.60 -2.47
CA SER A 333 -22.15 12.86 -2.85
C SER A 333 -22.36 12.62 -4.34
N ARG A 334 -21.42 13.06 -5.19
CA ARG A 334 -21.51 12.87 -6.64
C ARG A 334 -21.38 11.39 -7.05
N ILE A 335 -20.48 10.65 -6.40
CA ILE A 335 -20.34 9.20 -6.66
C ILE A 335 -21.59 8.46 -6.19
N ARG A 336 -22.12 8.78 -5.00
CA ARG A 336 -23.38 8.19 -4.50
C ARG A 336 -24.53 8.45 -5.45
N ALA A 337 -24.67 9.66 -5.96
CA ALA A 337 -25.72 9.99 -6.90
C ALA A 337 -25.65 9.15 -8.20
N LEU A 338 -24.44 8.83 -8.67
CA LEU A 338 -24.24 7.98 -9.85
C LEU A 338 -24.48 6.49 -9.57
N THR A 339 -24.30 6.05 -8.32
CA THR A 339 -24.35 4.63 -7.93
C THR A 339 -25.63 4.23 -7.17
N THR A 340 -26.50 5.22 -6.83
CA THR A 340 -27.76 4.91 -6.16
C THR A 340 -28.72 4.23 -7.13
N VAL A 341 -29.26 3.08 -6.72
CA VAL A 341 -30.35 2.39 -7.43
C VAL A 341 -31.67 2.95 -6.90
N PRO A 342 -32.58 3.43 -7.77
CA PRO A 342 -33.88 3.88 -7.32
C PRO A 342 -34.69 2.71 -6.75
N GLU A 343 -35.21 2.84 -5.53
CA GLU A 343 -36.02 1.83 -4.87
C GLU A 343 -37.52 2.07 -5.05
N VAL A 344 -38.26 1.00 -5.36
CA VAL A 344 -39.73 1.08 -5.48
C VAL A 344 -40.34 1.42 -4.13
N GLY A 345 -41.17 2.46 -4.11
CA GLY A 345 -41.83 2.94 -2.91
C GLY A 345 -41.19 4.18 -2.28
N GLU A 346 -39.97 4.54 -2.69
CA GLU A 346 -39.32 5.77 -2.25
C GLU A 346 -39.81 7.03 -2.96
N VAL A 347 -39.62 8.16 -2.30
CA VAL A 347 -40.02 9.49 -2.76
C VAL A 347 -38.79 10.28 -3.15
N TYR A 348 -38.82 10.84 -4.35
CA TYR A 348 -37.71 11.59 -4.96
C TYR A 348 -38.13 13.00 -5.32
N GLU A 349 -37.21 13.96 -5.17
CA GLU A 349 -37.34 15.27 -5.80
C GLU A 349 -36.78 15.22 -7.21
N GLY A 350 -37.61 15.32 -8.22
CA GLY A 350 -37.23 15.24 -9.60
C GLY A 350 -37.38 16.56 -10.36
N VAL A 351 -36.70 16.62 -11.51
CA VAL A 351 -36.76 17.75 -12.44
C VAL A 351 -37.35 17.27 -13.78
N VAL A 352 -38.36 17.96 -14.29
CA VAL A 352 -38.98 17.67 -15.58
C VAL A 352 -37.96 17.95 -16.70
N LYS A 353 -37.55 16.92 -17.44
CA LYS A 353 -36.60 17.03 -18.56
C LYS A 353 -37.28 17.25 -19.88
N SER A 354 -38.42 16.56 -20.14
CA SER A 354 -39.18 16.70 -21.36
C SER A 354 -40.64 16.36 -21.15
N LEU A 355 -41.51 17.02 -21.93
CA LEU A 355 -42.94 16.79 -21.94
C LEU A 355 -43.33 15.98 -23.16
N GLN A 356 -44.27 15.08 -22.99
CA GLN A 356 -44.86 14.26 -24.03
C GLN A 356 -46.39 14.25 -23.90
N PRO A 357 -47.19 14.03 -24.96
CA PRO A 357 -48.63 14.02 -24.87
C PRO A 357 -49.22 13.02 -23.87
N PHE A 358 -48.43 11.96 -23.52
CA PHE A 358 -48.84 10.93 -22.56
C PHE A 358 -48.25 11.05 -21.17
N GLY A 359 -47.40 12.06 -20.92
CA GLY A 359 -46.76 12.28 -19.62
C GLY A 359 -45.48 13.10 -19.69
N ALA A 360 -44.78 13.19 -18.58
CA ALA A 360 -43.48 13.88 -18.44
C ALA A 360 -42.36 12.90 -18.13
N PHE A 361 -41.17 13.12 -18.68
CA PHE A 361 -39.95 12.47 -18.20
C PHE A 361 -39.34 13.33 -17.12
N VAL A 362 -39.20 12.73 -15.95
CA VAL A 362 -38.70 13.39 -14.76
C VAL A 362 -37.41 12.72 -14.33
N GLU A 363 -36.32 13.47 -14.28
CA GLU A 363 -35.04 13.01 -13.75
C GLU A 363 -35.12 12.99 -12.22
N ILE A 364 -35.10 11.80 -11.65
CA ILE A 364 -35.17 11.58 -10.18
C ILE A 364 -33.79 11.42 -9.53
N LEU A 365 -32.79 10.97 -10.31
CA LEU A 365 -31.40 10.88 -9.95
C LEU A 365 -30.56 11.24 -11.18
N PRO A 366 -29.32 11.75 -11.04
CA PRO A 366 -28.50 12.13 -12.16
C PRO A 366 -28.39 11.03 -13.24
N GLY A 367 -28.88 11.32 -14.45
CA GLY A 367 -28.90 10.38 -15.56
C GLY A 367 -29.96 9.27 -15.47
N LYS A 368 -30.89 9.33 -14.54
CA LYS A 368 -32.01 8.37 -14.40
C LYS A 368 -33.36 9.06 -14.50
N ASP A 369 -33.97 8.89 -15.67
CA ASP A 369 -35.25 9.47 -15.99
C ASP A 369 -36.37 8.45 -15.76
N GLY A 370 -37.46 8.88 -15.13
CA GLY A 370 -38.68 8.10 -14.96
C GLY A 370 -39.85 8.72 -15.70
N LEU A 371 -40.77 7.88 -16.17
CA LEU A 371 -42.00 8.33 -16.78
C LEU A 371 -43.07 8.64 -15.71
N LEU A 372 -43.46 9.90 -15.63
CA LEU A 372 -44.64 10.34 -14.93
C LEU A 372 -45.81 10.43 -15.93
N HIS A 373 -46.60 9.32 -15.99
CA HIS A 373 -47.71 9.24 -16.92
C HIS A 373 -48.81 10.28 -16.58
N ILE A 374 -49.55 10.83 -17.56
CA ILE A 374 -50.57 11.86 -17.36
C ILE A 374 -51.61 11.49 -16.28
N SER A 375 -51.95 10.21 -16.15
CA SER A 375 -52.86 9.71 -15.10
C SER A 375 -52.26 9.64 -13.69
N GLU A 376 -50.96 9.82 -13.58
CA GLU A 376 -50.22 9.78 -12.30
C GLU A 376 -49.74 11.16 -11.83
N ILE A 377 -50.12 12.25 -12.56
CA ILE A 377 -49.76 13.62 -12.22
C ILE A 377 -50.63 14.09 -11.08
N SER A 378 -51.97 13.94 -11.15
CA SER A 378 -52.91 14.36 -10.14
C SER A 378 -54.15 13.46 -10.10
N TRP A 379 -54.96 13.56 -9.03
CA TRP A 379 -56.26 12.91 -8.89
C TRP A 379 -57.30 13.53 -9.84
N ASN A 380 -57.15 14.81 -10.24
CA ASN A 380 -57.99 15.48 -11.19
C ASN A 380 -57.57 15.10 -12.63
N ARG A 381 -58.57 15.02 -13.51
CA ARG A 381 -58.27 14.73 -14.91
C ARG A 381 -57.45 15.86 -15.54
N VAL A 382 -56.29 15.54 -16.05
CA VAL A 382 -55.40 16.42 -16.80
C VAL A 382 -55.62 16.16 -18.28
N ASP A 383 -56.03 17.17 -19.04
CA ASP A 383 -56.29 17.04 -20.49
C ASP A 383 -55.00 17.22 -21.29
N LYS A 384 -54.11 18.09 -20.86
CA LYS A 384 -52.79 18.28 -21.45
C LYS A 384 -51.72 18.38 -20.35
N VAL A 385 -50.59 17.72 -20.57
CA VAL A 385 -49.46 17.72 -19.61
C VAL A 385 -48.87 19.13 -19.45
N GLU A 386 -48.83 19.90 -20.56
CA GLU A 386 -48.29 21.26 -20.65
C GLU A 386 -49.07 22.29 -19.80
N ASP A 387 -50.33 22.00 -19.46
CA ASP A 387 -51.18 22.89 -18.64
C ASP A 387 -50.80 22.80 -17.14
N VAL A 388 -50.12 21.71 -16.75
CA VAL A 388 -49.82 21.39 -15.32
C VAL A 388 -48.30 21.40 -15.02
N LEU A 389 -47.50 21.03 -16.02
CA LEU A 389 -46.05 20.88 -15.87
C LEU A 389 -45.29 21.62 -16.96
N LYS A 390 -44.13 22.17 -16.66
CA LYS A 390 -43.20 22.79 -17.61
C LYS A 390 -41.86 22.13 -17.51
N GLU A 391 -41.07 22.15 -18.59
CA GLU A 391 -39.70 21.72 -18.59
C GLU A 391 -38.90 22.57 -17.59
N GLY A 392 -38.10 21.88 -16.74
CA GLY A 392 -37.35 22.51 -15.65
C GLY A 392 -38.08 22.58 -14.30
N ASP A 393 -39.37 22.26 -14.24
CA ASP A 393 -40.12 22.26 -12.96
C ASP A 393 -39.56 21.19 -12.01
N ARG A 394 -39.48 21.57 -10.73
CA ARG A 394 -39.14 20.63 -9.64
C ARG A 394 -40.41 20.10 -9.02
N LEU A 395 -40.50 18.78 -8.91
CA LEU A 395 -41.66 18.13 -8.30
C LEU A 395 -41.25 16.92 -7.49
N THR A 396 -42.02 16.63 -6.47
CA THR A 396 -41.87 15.45 -5.63
C THR A 396 -42.67 14.31 -6.26
N VAL A 397 -42.02 13.18 -6.53
CA VAL A 397 -42.61 11.97 -7.13
C VAL A 397 -42.24 10.73 -6.37
N LYS A 398 -43.11 9.74 -6.36
CA LYS A 398 -42.87 8.42 -5.79
C LYS A 398 -42.61 7.42 -6.91
N LEU A 399 -41.58 6.61 -6.77
CA LEU A 399 -41.31 5.49 -7.68
C LEU A 399 -42.30 4.35 -7.36
N ILE A 400 -43.20 4.06 -8.29
CA ILE A 400 -44.24 3.04 -8.10
C ILE A 400 -43.87 1.69 -8.70
N GLU A 401 -43.07 1.67 -9.74
CA GLU A 401 -42.70 0.44 -10.45
C GLU A 401 -41.40 0.61 -11.24
N VAL A 402 -40.59 -0.45 -11.28
CA VAL A 402 -39.46 -0.59 -12.21
C VAL A 402 -39.80 -1.75 -13.15
N ASP A 403 -39.91 -1.48 -14.44
CA ASP A 403 -40.17 -2.51 -15.45
C ASP A 403 -38.99 -3.49 -15.52
N ALA A 404 -39.22 -4.73 -15.08
CA ALA A 404 -38.16 -5.77 -14.98
C ALA A 404 -37.49 -6.11 -16.32
N ARG A 405 -38.14 -5.82 -17.48
CA ARG A 405 -37.64 -6.15 -18.82
C ARG A 405 -36.90 -4.99 -19.45
N THR A 406 -37.38 -3.76 -19.26
CA THR A 406 -36.86 -2.56 -19.91
C THR A 406 -36.08 -1.64 -18.99
N GLY A 407 -36.08 -1.89 -17.66
CA GLY A 407 -35.48 -1.05 -16.64
C GLY A 407 -36.14 0.34 -16.51
N LYS A 408 -37.29 0.60 -17.17
CA LYS A 408 -37.95 1.89 -17.14
C LYS A 408 -38.64 2.16 -15.82
N LEU A 409 -38.38 3.35 -15.27
CA LEU A 409 -38.94 3.81 -13.99
C LEU A 409 -40.31 4.41 -14.23
N ARG A 410 -41.32 4.02 -13.42
CA ARG A 410 -42.66 4.60 -13.43
C ARG A 410 -42.87 5.41 -12.16
N LEU A 411 -43.22 6.67 -12.35
CA LEU A 411 -43.35 7.65 -11.28
C LEU A 411 -44.84 8.02 -11.07
N SER A 412 -45.19 8.39 -9.86
CA SER A 412 -46.47 8.92 -9.50
C SER A 412 -46.34 10.12 -8.54
N ARG A 413 -46.96 11.22 -8.86
CA ARG A 413 -47.18 12.35 -7.96
C ARG A 413 -48.49 12.20 -7.25
N ARG A 414 -49.51 11.65 -7.92
CA ARG A 414 -50.85 11.44 -7.42
C ARG A 414 -50.88 10.71 -6.08
N VAL A 415 -50.04 9.70 -5.89
CA VAL A 415 -49.99 8.91 -4.64
C VAL A 415 -49.54 9.72 -3.43
N LEU A 416 -48.90 10.88 -3.63
CA LEU A 416 -48.45 11.79 -2.59
C LEU A 416 -49.50 12.85 -2.22
N GLU A 417 -50.50 13.03 -3.08
CA GLU A 417 -51.60 13.98 -2.83
C GLU A 417 -52.73 13.27 -2.07
N PRO A 418 -53.42 13.97 -1.14
CA PRO A 418 -54.57 13.41 -0.42
C PRO A 418 -55.68 13.05 -1.43
N LYS A 419 -56.24 11.84 -1.29
CA LYS A 419 -57.30 11.36 -2.16
C LYS A 419 -58.54 12.22 -1.94
N PRO A 420 -59.15 12.83 -3.01
CA PRO A 420 -60.38 13.62 -2.88
C PRO A 420 -61.55 12.77 -2.34
N GLU A 421 -62.35 13.35 -1.41
CA GLU A 421 -63.56 12.71 -0.90
C GLU A 421 -64.53 12.43 -2.07
N GLY A 422 -64.92 11.16 -2.25
CA GLY A 422 -65.88 10.79 -3.31
C GLY A 422 -65.24 10.28 -4.62
N TYR A 423 -63.94 10.14 -4.70
CA TYR A 423 -63.27 9.62 -5.92
C TYR A 423 -63.60 8.14 -6.08
N VAL A 424 -64.34 7.82 -7.18
CA VAL A 424 -64.57 6.43 -7.64
C VAL A 424 -63.57 6.11 -8.74
N GLU A 425 -62.78 5.10 -8.53
CA GLU A 425 -61.86 4.63 -9.59
C GLU A 425 -62.66 4.19 -10.84
N PRO A 426 -62.34 4.70 -12.02
CA PRO A 426 -62.98 4.22 -13.25
C PRO A 426 -62.67 2.76 -13.43
N HIS A 427 -63.72 1.89 -13.40
CA HIS A 427 -63.63 0.47 -13.68
C HIS A 427 -62.95 0.30 -15.04
N ARG A 428 -61.71 -0.16 -15.06
CA ARG A 428 -61.08 -0.68 -16.29
C ARG A 428 -61.66 -2.08 -16.53
N GLU A 429 -62.59 -2.15 -17.49
CA GLU A 429 -62.98 -3.45 -18.03
C GLU A 429 -61.74 -4.23 -18.53
N PRO A 430 -61.59 -5.52 -18.19
CA PRO A 430 -60.48 -6.33 -18.69
C PRO A 430 -60.56 -6.34 -20.23
N ARG A 431 -59.53 -5.85 -20.88
CA ARG A 431 -59.39 -6.02 -22.34
C ARG A 431 -59.28 -7.49 -22.62
N GLU A 432 -60.32 -8.04 -23.32
CA GLU A 432 -60.30 -9.40 -23.83
C GLU A 432 -59.05 -9.64 -24.71
N PRO A 433 -58.43 -10.81 -24.60
CA PRO A 433 -57.28 -11.15 -25.42
C PRO A 433 -57.71 -11.20 -26.89
N ARG A 434 -57.15 -10.31 -27.71
CA ARG A 434 -57.35 -10.33 -29.17
C ARG A 434 -56.90 -11.67 -29.70
N GLY A 435 -57.91 -12.43 -30.23
CA GLY A 435 -57.81 -13.76 -30.79
C GLY A 435 -56.71 -13.86 -31.88
N GLU A 436 -56.15 -15.02 -31.87
CA GLU A 436 -55.27 -15.57 -32.87
C GLU A 436 -55.82 -15.33 -34.31
N ARG A 437 -55.08 -14.59 -35.11
CA ARG A 437 -55.30 -14.62 -36.56
C ARG A 437 -54.57 -15.84 -37.13
N ARG A 438 -55.40 -16.76 -37.63
CA ARG A 438 -55.10 -17.96 -38.40
C ARG A 438 -54.07 -17.68 -39.51
N GLY A 439 -53.28 -18.71 -39.72
CA GLY A 439 -52.28 -18.83 -40.75
C GLY A 439 -52.80 -18.67 -42.17
N PHE A 440 -51.93 -18.26 -43.05
CA PHE A 440 -52.04 -18.51 -44.49
C PHE A 440 -50.85 -19.37 -44.91
N GLU A 441 -51.26 -20.42 -45.62
CA GLU A 441 -50.45 -21.50 -46.17
C GLU A 441 -49.44 -21.06 -47.23
N HIS A 442 -48.45 -21.87 -47.34
CA HIS A 442 -47.49 -22.06 -48.42
C HIS A 442 -47.97 -21.79 -49.82
N ARG A 443 -47.15 -21.16 -50.61
CA ARG A 443 -46.91 -21.55 -52.00
C ARG A 443 -45.44 -21.36 -52.36
N ASP A 444 -44.78 -22.49 -52.57
CA ASP A 444 -43.61 -22.65 -53.41
C ASP A 444 -43.84 -22.09 -54.77
N ASP A 445 -42.92 -21.36 -55.33
CA ASP A 445 -42.53 -21.61 -56.73
C ASP A 445 -41.13 -21.07 -57.05
N ARG A 446 -40.49 -21.90 -57.82
CA ARG A 446 -39.09 -22.03 -58.21
C ARG A 446 -38.60 -20.97 -59.16
N ARG A 447 -37.27 -20.99 -59.30
CA ARG A 447 -36.39 -20.56 -60.39
C ARG A 447 -35.99 -19.10 -60.32
N GLY A 448 -34.69 -18.79 -60.29
CA GLY A 448 -33.59 -19.31 -61.10
C GLY A 448 -32.96 -18.09 -61.76
N GLY A 449 -31.69 -17.91 -61.72
CA GLY A 449 -31.05 -16.98 -62.62
C GLY A 449 -29.84 -16.23 -62.12
N TYR A 450 -28.73 -16.71 -62.51
CA TYR A 450 -27.42 -16.11 -62.70
C TYR A 450 -27.40 -14.60 -62.97
N GLY A 451 -26.38 -13.93 -62.52
CA GLY A 451 -25.97 -12.62 -63.00
C GLY A 451 -24.76 -12.06 -62.29
N GLU A 452 -23.57 -12.35 -62.78
CA GLU A 452 -22.31 -11.70 -62.56
C GLU A 452 -22.37 -10.18 -62.82
N HIS A 453 -21.55 -9.43 -62.20
CA HIS A 453 -20.51 -8.51 -62.66
C HIS A 453 -20.39 -7.17 -61.97
N ARG A 454 -19.09 -6.90 -61.69
CA ARG A 454 -18.39 -5.59 -61.74
C ARG A 454 -18.65 -4.66 -60.55
N GLY A 455 -17.72 -4.36 -59.71
CA GLY A 455 -16.34 -3.92 -59.94
C GLY A 455 -16.31 -2.42 -60.22
N TYR A 456 -16.03 -1.59 -59.26
CA TYR A 456 -15.38 -0.31 -59.52
C TYR A 456 -14.51 0.07 -58.32
N ASP A 457 -13.29 0.11 -58.64
CA ASP A 457 -12.07 0.61 -58.05
C ASP A 457 -12.07 2.15 -58.03
N ARG A 458 -11.51 2.73 -56.98
CA ARG A 458 -10.83 4.03 -56.86
C ARG A 458 -10.53 4.21 -55.35
N GLY A 459 -9.34 4.05 -54.88
CA GLY A 459 -8.11 4.71 -55.28
C GLY A 459 -8.00 6.09 -54.65
N ASP A 460 -7.36 6.17 -53.48
CA ASP A 460 -6.39 7.25 -53.30
C ASP A 460 -5.37 6.91 -52.18
N ARG A 461 -4.14 7.01 -52.63
CA ARG A 461 -2.88 6.89 -51.92
C ARG A 461 -2.73 8.00 -50.88
N TYR A 462 -2.18 7.68 -49.69
CA TYR A 462 -1.12 8.49 -49.12
C TYR A 462 -0.07 7.59 -48.49
N ASP A 463 1.05 7.68 -49.11
CA ASP A 463 2.39 7.19 -48.83
C ASP A 463 3.02 7.90 -47.60
N ARG A 464 3.70 7.15 -46.73
CA ARG A 464 4.88 7.48 -45.94
C ARG A 464 5.00 6.51 -44.78
N GLY A 465 5.99 5.74 -44.71
CA GLY A 465 7.39 5.85 -44.63
C GLY A 465 7.94 4.61 -43.95
N ASP A 466 8.89 4.00 -44.57
CA ASP A 466 9.75 2.94 -44.12
C ASP A 466 10.23 3.11 -42.65
N ARG A 467 10.01 2.10 -41.82
CA ARG A 467 10.89 1.80 -40.72
C ARG A 467 11.38 0.36 -40.84
N MET A 468 12.64 0.28 -41.20
CA MET A 468 13.45 -0.93 -41.26
C MET A 468 13.31 -1.73 -39.94
N GLU A 469 12.87 -2.96 -40.06
CA GLU A 469 13.11 -4.02 -39.08
C GLU A 469 14.58 -4.39 -39.08
N ARG A 470 15.27 -4.19 -37.98
CA ARG A 470 16.60 -4.78 -37.75
C ARG A 470 16.41 -6.18 -37.14
N PRO A 471 17.04 -7.21 -37.68
CA PRO A 471 16.96 -8.54 -37.08
C PRO A 471 17.74 -8.60 -35.76
N TYR A 472 17.08 -9.12 -34.73
CA TYR A 472 17.71 -9.44 -33.44
C TYR A 472 18.73 -10.57 -33.64
N THR A 473 19.99 -10.24 -33.52
CA THR A 473 21.08 -11.23 -33.38
C THR A 473 21.05 -11.82 -31.96
N LYS A 474 20.80 -13.11 -31.85
CA LYS A 474 20.97 -13.88 -30.61
C LYS A 474 22.43 -13.78 -30.17
N LEU A 475 22.67 -13.10 -29.05
CA LEU A 475 23.94 -13.19 -28.33
C LEU A 475 23.99 -14.54 -27.59
N SER A 476 24.91 -15.38 -28.03
CA SER A 476 25.28 -16.62 -27.36
C SER A 476 25.94 -16.33 -26.00
N ALA A 477 25.52 -17.09 -24.98
CA ALA A 477 26.09 -17.05 -23.64
C ALA A 477 27.60 -17.35 -23.64
N PRO A 478 28.40 -16.71 -22.77
CA PRO A 478 29.80 -17.00 -22.64
C PRO A 478 30.01 -18.42 -22.03
N GLN A 479 30.74 -19.26 -22.73
CA GLN A 479 31.20 -20.56 -22.24
C GLN A 479 32.22 -20.33 -21.13
N LEU A 480 31.90 -20.82 -19.92
CA LEU A 480 32.88 -21.00 -18.85
C LEU A 480 33.86 -22.12 -19.25
N ARG A 481 35.12 -21.77 -19.33
CA ARG A 481 36.22 -22.74 -19.52
C ARG A 481 36.38 -23.59 -18.25
N ASN A 482 36.09 -24.85 -18.33
CA ASN A 482 36.50 -25.85 -17.34
C ASN A 482 38.00 -26.06 -17.40
N HIS A 483 38.67 -25.84 -16.28
CA HIS A 483 39.98 -26.51 -16.04
C HIS A 483 39.69 -27.82 -15.34
N SER A 484 40.11 -28.87 -16.02
CA SER A 484 40.11 -30.28 -15.63
C SER A 484 40.98 -30.54 -14.40
N GLY A 485 40.50 -31.37 -13.48
CA GLY A 485 41.30 -31.94 -12.40
C GLY A 485 40.46 -32.83 -11.48
N GLU A 486 40.41 -34.11 -11.80
CA GLU A 486 40.25 -35.30 -10.96
C GLU A 486 38.97 -35.51 -10.10
N ASN A 487 38.33 -36.65 -10.43
CA ASN A 487 37.26 -37.34 -9.69
C ASN A 487 37.70 -37.77 -8.30
N THR A 488 36.86 -37.45 -7.29
CA THR A 488 36.69 -38.35 -6.15
C THR A 488 35.19 -38.36 -5.80
N GLU A 489 34.59 -39.52 -5.96
CA GLU A 489 33.25 -39.87 -5.45
C GLU A 489 33.23 -39.71 -3.94
N ASN A 490 32.29 -38.94 -3.42
CA ASN A 490 31.92 -38.97 -2.01
C ASN A 490 30.41 -39.03 -1.87
N ASN A 491 29.94 -40.23 -1.58
CA ASN A 491 28.60 -40.53 -1.09
C ASN A 491 28.39 -39.87 0.26
N ASN A 492 27.43 -38.96 0.37
CA ASN A 492 26.91 -38.54 1.66
C ASN A 492 25.37 -38.53 1.62
N PRO A 493 24.71 -39.18 2.59
CA PRO A 493 23.25 -39.33 2.61
C PRO A 493 22.56 -38.06 3.06
N THR A 494 21.42 -37.78 2.44
CA THR A 494 20.46 -36.74 2.77
C THR A 494 20.02 -36.81 4.23
N PRO A 495 20.06 -35.75 5.04
CA PRO A 495 19.49 -35.76 6.37
C PRO A 495 17.96 -35.64 6.31
N GLY A 496 17.29 -36.61 6.94
CA GLY A 496 15.85 -36.62 7.13
C GLY A 496 15.37 -35.50 8.06
N ASN A 497 14.13 -35.07 7.84
CA ASN A 497 13.35 -34.19 8.73
C ASN A 497 13.29 -34.78 10.15
N VAL A 498 13.87 -34.07 11.10
CA VAL A 498 13.67 -34.30 12.53
C VAL A 498 12.79 -33.15 13.04
N PRO A 499 11.65 -33.42 13.70
CA PRO A 499 10.85 -32.38 14.35
C PRO A 499 11.65 -31.81 15.54
N LEU A 500 11.69 -30.50 15.63
CA LEU A 500 12.22 -29.77 16.80
C LEU A 500 11.14 -29.76 17.88
N ASP A 501 11.31 -30.55 18.95
CA ASP A 501 10.62 -30.39 20.22
C ASP A 501 11.18 -29.16 20.94
N ILE A 502 10.42 -28.08 20.99
CA ILE A 502 10.72 -26.88 21.78
C ILE A 502 9.91 -27.03 23.08
N PRO A 503 10.54 -26.97 24.26
CA PRO A 503 9.83 -27.02 25.55
C PRO A 503 8.88 -25.80 25.70
N ASP A 504 7.68 -26.03 26.24
CA ASP A 504 6.57 -25.07 26.40
C ASP A 504 6.88 -23.86 27.31
N ASP A 505 8.00 -23.85 28.00
CA ASP A 505 8.45 -22.79 28.88
C ASP A 505 9.30 -21.70 28.18
N MET A 506 9.44 -21.78 26.86
CA MET A 506 10.15 -20.76 26.05
C MET A 506 9.26 -20.05 24.99
N MET A 507 7.93 -20.20 25.05
CA MET A 507 7.01 -19.41 24.22
C MET A 507 6.67 -18.07 24.85
#